data_5e2d56d93418976b1fc1ecdf9b657a2a
#
_entry.id   5e2d56d93418976b1fc1ecdf9b657a2a
#
_cell.length_a   1.000
_cell.length_b   1.000
_cell.length_c   1.000
_cell.angle_alpha   90.00
_cell.angle_beta   90.00
_cell.angle_gamma   90.00
#
_symmetry.space_group_name_H-M   'P 1'
#
loop_
_entity.id
_entity.type
_entity.pdbx_description
1 polymer ?
#
loop_
_entity_poly.entity_id
_entity_poly.type
_entity_poly.pdbx_seq_one_letter_code
_entity_poly.pdbx_strand_id
1 'polypeptide(L)'
;MDIDELLQHYASPYFDPVKAHEYYMRTRELKGRRSTTKLNDEGKEIWAYTKNEITSEKKEKVKEEQEKREQKIAELRAKAKATREQISAKLKELNAQLTEESSSRRSRVDSRKKSDLEDIGEEAEDQKERIDEKKNAEIERLMAIEIPSGLSKEERAKRVAERNEKIAKLRDDASEDKAKVSEQAKVEKEEVRTSASRKKKRITEDAKEERADNSANAKSEREKVSTELKAAVTAAREAYKAAKENLDATYEELYQQEFDKIASEYKAVKKRKRRK
;
A
#
# COMPACT_ATOMS: atom_id res chain seq x y z
N MET A 1 -42.63 -5.22 20.34
CA MET A 1 -41.61 -4.22 20.00
C MET A 1 -41.48 -3.34 21.22
N ASP A 2 -40.32 -3.37 21.84
CA ASP A 2 -40.01 -2.62 23.06
C ASP A 2 -39.87 -1.12 22.68
N ILE A 3 -40.12 -0.21 23.62
CA ILE A 3 -40.06 1.24 23.37
C ILE A 3 -38.67 1.65 22.90
N ASP A 4 -37.63 0.99 23.40
CA ASP A 4 -36.24 1.24 23.00
C ASP A 4 -35.92 0.77 21.56
N GLU A 5 -36.52 -0.34 21.10
CA GLU A 5 -36.44 -0.78 19.69
C GLU A 5 -37.19 0.19 18.77
N LEU A 6 -38.29 0.73 19.21
CA LEU A 6 -39.06 1.77 18.48
C LEU A 6 -38.25 3.06 18.34
N LEU A 7 -37.63 3.53 19.42
CA LEU A 7 -36.78 4.73 19.41
C LEU A 7 -35.53 4.57 18.52
N GLN A 8 -34.86 3.40 18.53
CA GLN A 8 -33.75 3.11 17.64
C GLN A 8 -34.18 3.06 16.16
N HIS A 9 -35.38 2.55 15.90
CA HIS A 9 -35.92 2.51 14.54
C HIS A 9 -36.25 3.90 14.00
N TYR A 10 -36.83 4.78 14.83
CA TYR A 10 -37.08 6.17 14.49
C TYR A 10 -35.81 7.03 14.37
N ALA A 11 -34.73 6.68 15.03
CA ALA A 11 -33.45 7.38 14.95
C ALA A 11 -32.58 6.94 13.74
N SER A 12 -33.02 5.95 12.97
CA SER A 12 -32.29 5.50 11.78
C SER A 12 -32.39 6.53 10.64
N PRO A 13 -31.27 6.93 10.02
CA PRO A 13 -31.27 7.84 8.87
C PRO A 13 -31.99 7.28 7.62
N TYR A 14 -32.34 5.99 7.64
CA TYR A 14 -33.08 5.29 6.58
C TYR A 14 -34.53 5.04 6.92
N PHE A 15 -35.02 5.65 8.00
CA PHE A 15 -36.42 5.52 8.39
C PHE A 15 -37.32 6.33 7.46
N ASP A 16 -38.20 5.64 6.71
CA ASP A 16 -39.24 6.25 5.92
C ASP A 16 -40.55 6.19 6.72
N PRO A 17 -41.00 7.32 7.30
CA PRO A 17 -42.21 7.34 8.15
C PRO A 17 -43.47 7.00 7.39
N VAL A 18 -43.53 7.30 6.08
CA VAL A 18 -44.70 7.03 5.25
C VAL A 18 -44.87 5.54 5.03
N LYS A 19 -43.80 4.85 4.60
CA LYS A 19 -43.82 3.40 4.41
C LYS A 19 -44.05 2.64 5.71
N ALA A 20 -43.46 3.09 6.81
CA ALA A 20 -43.69 2.49 8.12
C ALA A 20 -45.14 2.63 8.57
N HIS A 21 -45.77 3.78 8.31
CA HIS A 21 -47.16 4.01 8.62
C HIS A 21 -48.11 3.18 7.74
N GLU A 22 -47.88 3.11 6.44
CA GLU A 22 -48.63 2.26 5.50
C GLU A 22 -48.54 0.79 5.90
N TYR A 23 -47.34 0.29 6.22
CA TYR A 23 -47.14 -1.09 6.71
C TYR A 23 -47.90 -1.35 8.03
N TYR A 24 -47.85 -0.40 8.98
CA TYR A 24 -48.55 -0.50 10.25
C TYR A 24 -50.08 -0.51 10.05
N MET A 25 -50.59 0.38 9.23
CA MET A 25 -52.04 0.45 8.96
C MET A 25 -52.53 -0.81 8.26
N ARG A 26 -51.81 -1.30 7.24
CA ARG A 26 -52.13 -2.51 6.52
C ARG A 26 -52.12 -3.75 7.45
N THR A 27 -51.08 -3.93 8.27
CA THR A 27 -51.01 -5.05 9.23
C THR A 27 -52.07 -4.95 10.34
N ARG A 28 -52.42 -3.75 10.81
CA ARG A 28 -53.46 -3.53 11.80
C ARG A 28 -54.85 -3.87 11.26
N GLU A 29 -55.14 -3.45 10.05
CA GLU A 29 -56.41 -3.80 9.37
C GLU A 29 -56.55 -5.29 9.16
N LEU A 30 -55.52 -5.97 8.66
CA LEU A 30 -55.50 -7.40 8.43
C LEU A 30 -55.67 -8.20 9.74
N LYS A 31 -54.93 -7.80 10.81
CA LYS A 31 -55.07 -8.44 12.13
C LYS A 31 -56.46 -8.24 12.75
N GLY A 32 -57.04 -7.06 12.57
CA GLY A 32 -58.38 -6.76 13.08
C GLY A 32 -59.51 -7.58 12.43
N ARG A 33 -59.32 -8.03 11.17
CA ARG A 33 -60.31 -8.84 10.45
C ARG A 33 -60.30 -10.31 10.83
N ARG A 34 -59.18 -10.87 11.35
CA ARG A 34 -59.02 -12.30 11.67
C ARG A 34 -59.49 -12.69 13.07
N SER A 35 -60.56 -12.11 13.51
CA SER A 35 -61.12 -12.47 14.82
C SER A 35 -61.81 -13.83 14.78
N THR A 36 -61.29 -14.82 15.53
CA THR A 36 -61.80 -16.19 15.60
C THR A 36 -63.22 -16.29 16.18
N THR A 37 -63.76 -15.21 16.75
CA THR A 37 -65.15 -15.17 17.22
C THR A 37 -66.16 -15.34 16.11
N LYS A 38 -65.76 -15.18 14.84
CA LYS A 38 -66.59 -15.42 13.65
C LYS A 38 -66.66 -16.87 13.22
N LEU A 39 -65.81 -17.73 13.75
CA LEU A 39 -65.69 -19.16 13.40
C LEU A 39 -66.45 -20.00 14.42
N ASN A 40 -67.06 -21.15 13.97
CA ASN A 40 -67.49 -22.21 14.82
C ASN A 40 -66.32 -22.96 15.42
N ASP A 41 -66.52 -23.98 16.27
CA ASP A 41 -65.42 -24.62 16.98
C ASP A 41 -64.52 -25.44 16.01
N GLU A 42 -65.08 -26.11 15.04
CA GLU A 42 -64.34 -26.83 13.98
C GLU A 42 -63.50 -25.85 13.11
N GLY A 43 -64.05 -24.71 12.70
CA GLY A 43 -63.32 -23.69 11.99
C GLY A 43 -62.16 -23.05 12.81
N LYS A 44 -62.27 -23.02 14.15
CA LYS A 44 -61.16 -22.58 15.00
C LYS A 44 -60.00 -23.60 15.01
N GLU A 45 -60.31 -24.88 15.04
CA GLU A 45 -59.32 -25.95 15.00
C GLU A 45 -58.57 -25.96 13.70
N ILE A 46 -59.33 -25.94 12.58
CA ILE A 46 -58.75 -25.84 11.21
C ILE A 46 -57.88 -24.57 11.07
N TRP A 47 -58.35 -23.43 11.54
CA TRP A 47 -57.56 -22.21 11.49
C TRP A 47 -56.28 -22.29 12.34
N ALA A 48 -56.32 -22.93 13.51
CA ALA A 48 -55.14 -23.09 14.34
C ALA A 48 -54.07 -23.98 13.64
N TYR A 49 -54.53 -25.04 12.97
CA TYR A 49 -53.62 -25.89 12.19
C TYR A 49 -53.02 -25.15 11.00
N THR A 50 -53.84 -24.55 10.13
CA THR A 50 -53.38 -23.77 8.96
C THR A 50 -52.46 -22.62 9.35
N LYS A 51 -52.79 -21.91 10.44
CA LYS A 51 -51.91 -20.87 10.97
C LYS A 51 -50.53 -21.39 11.39
N ASN A 52 -50.45 -22.58 11.98
CA ASN A 52 -49.19 -23.18 12.39
C ASN A 52 -48.35 -23.56 11.15
N GLU A 53 -48.97 -24.13 10.11
CA GLU A 53 -48.27 -24.46 8.87
C GLU A 53 -47.70 -23.19 8.20
N ILE A 54 -48.52 -22.16 8.01
CA ILE A 54 -48.08 -20.87 7.42
C ILE A 54 -46.95 -20.25 8.26
N THR A 55 -47.07 -20.32 9.60
CA THR A 55 -46.03 -19.81 10.51
C THR A 55 -44.70 -20.58 10.35
N SER A 56 -44.80 -21.90 10.20
CA SER A 56 -43.61 -22.76 10.03
C SER A 56 -42.90 -22.44 8.70
N GLU A 57 -43.66 -22.41 7.61
CA GLU A 57 -43.15 -22.05 6.28
C GLU A 57 -42.51 -20.65 6.27
N LYS A 58 -43.17 -19.66 6.88
CA LYS A 58 -42.62 -18.31 7.05
C LYS A 58 -41.25 -18.32 7.74
N LYS A 59 -41.13 -19.09 8.84
CA LYS A 59 -39.88 -19.19 9.59
C LYS A 59 -38.77 -19.80 8.75
N GLU A 60 -39.07 -20.82 7.96
CA GLU A 60 -38.10 -21.46 7.06
C GLU A 60 -37.61 -20.46 5.99
N LYS A 61 -38.53 -19.73 5.35
CA LYS A 61 -38.16 -18.73 4.35
C LYS A 61 -37.32 -17.60 4.92
N VAL A 62 -37.65 -17.10 6.11
CA VAL A 62 -36.84 -16.09 6.79
C VAL A 62 -35.45 -16.63 7.13
N LYS A 63 -35.34 -17.90 7.52
CA LYS A 63 -34.06 -18.56 7.78
C LYS A 63 -33.21 -18.72 6.50
N GLU A 64 -33.82 -19.13 5.39
CA GLU A 64 -33.15 -19.20 4.09
C GLU A 64 -32.56 -17.84 3.68
N GLU A 65 -33.35 -16.77 3.80
CA GLU A 65 -32.87 -15.41 3.49
C GLU A 65 -31.75 -14.94 4.44
N GLN A 66 -31.81 -15.32 5.71
CA GLN A 66 -30.74 -15.05 6.67
C GLN A 66 -29.46 -15.77 6.27
N GLU A 67 -29.52 -17.05 5.91
CA GLU A 67 -28.37 -17.84 5.47
C GLU A 67 -27.75 -17.26 4.21
N LYS A 68 -28.56 -16.86 3.22
CA LYS A 68 -28.09 -16.17 2.00
C LYS A 68 -27.33 -14.89 2.33
N ARG A 69 -27.85 -14.08 3.25
CA ARG A 69 -27.17 -12.86 3.72
C ARG A 69 -25.82 -13.20 4.37
N GLU A 70 -25.79 -14.20 5.25
CA GLU A 70 -24.55 -14.59 5.96
C GLU A 70 -23.49 -15.10 4.99
N GLN A 71 -23.87 -15.94 4.02
CA GLN A 71 -23.01 -16.40 2.95
C GLN A 71 -22.45 -15.23 2.14
N LYS A 72 -23.31 -14.30 1.73
CA LYS A 72 -22.90 -13.11 0.97
C LYS A 72 -21.89 -12.25 1.74
N ILE A 73 -22.12 -12.03 3.03
CA ILE A 73 -21.20 -11.27 3.89
C ILE A 73 -19.87 -12.02 4.06
N ALA A 74 -19.90 -13.34 4.19
CA ALA A 74 -18.69 -14.16 4.28
C ALA A 74 -17.85 -14.07 2.99
N GLU A 75 -18.49 -14.18 1.83
CA GLU A 75 -17.83 -14.01 0.52
C GLU A 75 -17.18 -12.61 0.37
N LEU A 76 -17.91 -11.56 0.73
CA LEU A 76 -17.39 -10.18 0.68
C LEU A 76 -16.17 -10.00 1.58
N ARG A 77 -16.21 -10.55 2.79
CA ARG A 77 -15.07 -10.55 3.72
C ARG A 77 -13.87 -11.32 3.20
N ALA A 78 -14.11 -12.50 2.60
CA ALA A 78 -13.05 -13.32 2.00
C ALA A 78 -12.39 -12.59 0.83
N LYS A 79 -13.17 -11.97 -0.07
CA LYS A 79 -12.65 -11.16 -1.18
C LYS A 79 -11.81 -9.98 -0.67
N ALA A 80 -12.31 -9.23 0.30
CA ALA A 80 -11.59 -8.10 0.87
C ALA A 80 -10.28 -8.53 1.56
N LYS A 81 -10.26 -9.70 2.21
CA LYS A 81 -9.05 -10.29 2.81
C LYS A 81 -8.03 -10.63 1.73
N ALA A 82 -8.45 -11.33 0.68
CA ALA A 82 -7.58 -11.71 -0.44
C ALA A 82 -6.96 -10.47 -1.12
N THR A 83 -7.77 -9.44 -1.39
CA THR A 83 -7.27 -8.17 -1.96
C THR A 83 -6.23 -7.49 -1.07
N ARG A 84 -6.44 -7.47 0.25
CA ARG A 84 -5.46 -6.90 1.21
C ARG A 84 -4.16 -7.70 1.25
N GLU A 85 -4.24 -9.02 1.12
CA GLU A 85 -3.07 -9.90 1.03
C GLU A 85 -2.29 -9.64 -0.25
N GLN A 86 -2.97 -9.46 -1.39
CA GLN A 86 -2.36 -9.08 -2.67
C GLN A 86 -1.65 -7.71 -2.59
N ILE A 87 -2.28 -6.69 -1.99
CA ILE A 87 -1.66 -5.38 -1.76
C ILE A 87 -0.40 -5.52 -0.90
N SER A 88 -0.45 -6.38 0.13
CA SER A 88 0.70 -6.62 1.01
C SER A 88 1.85 -7.34 0.31
N ALA A 89 1.54 -8.32 -0.55
CA ALA A 89 2.52 -9.04 -1.35
C ALA A 89 3.18 -8.10 -2.36
N LYS A 90 2.39 -7.31 -3.09
CA LYS A 90 2.89 -6.30 -4.04
C LYS A 90 3.81 -5.28 -3.37
N LEU A 91 3.44 -4.77 -2.19
CA LEU A 91 4.30 -3.86 -1.43
C LEU A 91 5.64 -4.49 -1.06
N LYS A 92 5.64 -5.76 -0.64
CA LYS A 92 6.88 -6.50 -0.33
C LYS A 92 7.77 -6.64 -1.56
N GLU A 93 7.17 -6.98 -2.69
CA GLU A 93 7.88 -7.14 -3.97
C GLU A 93 8.50 -5.82 -4.43
N LEU A 94 7.74 -4.72 -4.45
CA LEU A 94 8.25 -3.39 -4.79
C LEU A 94 9.41 -2.96 -3.90
N ASN A 95 9.31 -3.19 -2.59
CA ASN A 95 10.39 -2.86 -1.66
C ASN A 95 11.63 -3.75 -1.83
N ALA A 96 11.47 -5.02 -2.24
CA ALA A 96 12.57 -5.91 -2.56
C ALA A 96 13.29 -5.45 -3.84
N GLN A 97 12.55 -5.17 -4.91
CA GLN A 97 13.08 -4.63 -6.17
C GLN A 97 13.85 -3.32 -5.94
N LEU A 98 13.29 -2.40 -5.16
CA LEU A 98 13.95 -1.14 -4.82
C LEU A 98 15.23 -1.34 -4.01
N THR A 99 15.26 -2.34 -3.13
CA THR A 99 16.46 -2.71 -2.37
C THR A 99 17.57 -3.21 -3.30
N GLU A 100 17.24 -4.08 -4.22
CA GLU A 100 18.17 -4.65 -5.20
C GLU A 100 18.70 -3.55 -6.14
N GLU A 101 17.80 -2.72 -6.67
CA GLU A 101 18.16 -1.62 -7.56
C GLU A 101 19.06 -0.59 -6.86
N SER A 102 18.73 -0.17 -5.64
CA SER A 102 19.56 0.76 -4.87
C SER A 102 20.92 0.17 -4.52
N SER A 103 21.01 -1.14 -4.26
CA SER A 103 22.25 -1.87 -4.04
C SER A 103 23.10 -1.90 -5.31
N SER A 104 22.50 -2.25 -6.45
CA SER A 104 23.16 -2.25 -7.76
C SER A 104 23.70 -0.87 -8.14
N ARG A 105 22.88 0.19 -7.96
CA ARG A 105 23.33 1.57 -8.21
C ARG A 105 24.51 1.98 -7.33
N ARG A 106 24.52 1.60 -6.04
CA ARG A 106 25.65 1.86 -5.13
C ARG A 106 26.92 1.10 -5.55
N SER A 107 26.78 -0.17 -5.93
CA SER A 107 27.90 -0.98 -6.42
C SER A 107 28.54 -0.37 -7.66
N ARG A 108 27.72 0.14 -8.61
CA ARG A 108 28.23 0.87 -9.79
C ARG A 108 29.00 2.14 -9.41
N VAL A 109 28.52 2.88 -8.40
CA VAL A 109 29.26 4.05 -7.89
C VAL A 109 30.59 3.65 -7.27
N ASP A 110 30.65 2.53 -6.54
CA ASP A 110 31.89 2.01 -5.97
C ASP A 110 32.88 1.53 -7.03
N SER A 111 32.39 0.84 -8.06
CA SER A 111 33.26 0.39 -9.18
C SER A 111 33.86 1.59 -9.93
N ARG A 112 33.04 2.59 -10.24
CA ARG A 112 33.53 3.82 -10.88
C ARG A 112 34.55 4.56 -10.01
N LYS A 113 34.21 4.75 -8.70
CA LYS A 113 35.14 5.34 -7.75
C LYS A 113 36.50 4.63 -7.74
N LYS A 114 36.50 3.28 -7.79
CA LYS A 114 37.73 2.49 -7.80
C LYS A 114 38.53 2.77 -9.07
N SER A 115 37.92 2.71 -10.24
CA SER A 115 38.53 3.02 -11.51
C SER A 115 39.11 4.45 -11.51
N ASP A 116 38.28 5.46 -11.18
CA ASP A 116 38.74 6.87 -11.17
C ASP A 116 39.95 7.06 -10.22
N LEU A 117 40.02 6.37 -9.09
CA LEU A 117 41.14 6.44 -8.16
C LEU A 117 42.41 5.75 -8.66
N GLU A 118 42.25 4.67 -9.42
CA GLU A 118 43.36 3.94 -10.10
C GLU A 118 43.89 4.83 -11.21
N ASP A 119 43.05 5.35 -12.09
CA ASP A 119 43.41 6.23 -13.20
C ASP A 119 44.20 7.47 -12.73
N ILE A 120 43.73 8.17 -11.67
CA ILE A 120 44.45 9.30 -11.08
C ILE A 120 45.81 8.87 -10.52
N GLY A 121 45.87 7.65 -9.99
CA GLY A 121 47.13 7.11 -9.47
C GLY A 121 48.15 6.87 -10.60
N GLU A 122 47.72 6.22 -11.68
CA GLU A 122 48.55 5.93 -12.86
C GLU A 122 49.02 7.21 -13.56
N GLU A 123 48.10 8.17 -13.78
CA GLU A 123 48.44 9.47 -14.36
C GLU A 123 49.50 10.25 -13.54
N ALA A 124 49.39 10.19 -12.20
CA ALA A 124 50.33 10.85 -11.33
C ALA A 124 51.74 10.19 -11.38
N GLU A 125 51.82 8.85 -11.49
CA GLU A 125 53.10 8.14 -11.64
C GLU A 125 53.69 8.42 -13.02
N ASP A 126 52.92 8.40 -14.10
CA ASP A 126 53.37 8.75 -15.45
C ASP A 126 53.94 10.17 -15.52
N GLN A 127 53.28 11.12 -14.86
CA GLN A 127 53.78 12.51 -14.80
C GLN A 127 55.13 12.59 -14.05
N LYS A 128 55.29 11.86 -12.95
CA LYS A 128 56.54 11.81 -12.20
C LYS A 128 57.68 11.15 -12.99
N GLU A 129 57.38 10.09 -13.73
CA GLU A 129 58.32 9.48 -14.65
C GLU A 129 58.83 10.43 -15.72
N ARG A 130 57.90 11.15 -16.37
CA ARG A 130 58.28 12.18 -17.36
C ARG A 130 59.10 13.31 -16.76
N ILE A 131 58.88 13.72 -15.50
CA ILE A 131 59.74 14.67 -14.78
C ILE A 131 61.14 14.09 -14.58
N ASP A 132 61.23 12.81 -14.20
CA ASP A 132 62.53 12.15 -14.01
C ASP A 132 63.29 11.98 -15.34
N GLU A 133 62.61 11.58 -16.40
CA GLU A 133 63.21 11.46 -17.74
C GLU A 133 63.80 12.81 -18.19
N LYS A 134 62.99 13.88 -18.11
CA LYS A 134 63.44 15.24 -18.46
C LYS A 134 64.64 15.67 -17.65
N LYS A 135 64.59 15.51 -16.33
CA LYS A 135 65.68 15.80 -15.39
C LYS A 135 66.95 15.03 -15.76
N ASN A 136 66.82 13.72 -16.00
CA ASN A 136 67.96 12.85 -16.30
C ASN A 136 68.58 13.20 -17.66
N ALA A 137 67.77 13.46 -18.71
CA ALA A 137 68.24 13.91 -20.00
C ALA A 137 69.01 15.23 -19.93
N GLU A 138 68.53 16.18 -19.09
CA GLU A 138 69.22 17.46 -18.95
C GLU A 138 70.49 17.35 -18.11
N ILE A 139 70.51 16.49 -17.10
CA ILE A 139 71.75 16.17 -16.37
C ILE A 139 72.76 15.49 -17.27
N GLU A 140 72.39 14.54 -18.11
CA GLU A 140 73.28 13.93 -19.12
C GLU A 140 73.87 14.98 -20.10
N ARG A 141 73.04 15.90 -20.61
CA ARG A 141 73.49 17.00 -21.44
C ARG A 141 74.55 17.85 -20.74
N LEU A 142 74.29 18.25 -19.48
CA LEU A 142 75.21 19.03 -18.65
C LEU A 142 76.57 18.28 -18.39
N MET A 143 76.47 16.95 -18.20
CA MET A 143 77.61 16.13 -17.97
C MET A 143 78.46 15.89 -19.25
N ALA A 144 77.82 15.86 -20.42
CA ALA A 144 78.45 15.76 -21.74
C ALA A 144 79.19 17.01 -22.17
N ILE A 145 79.00 18.16 -21.50
CA ILE A 145 79.73 19.37 -21.82
C ILE A 145 81.19 19.20 -21.42
N GLU A 146 82.04 19.10 -22.41
CA GLU A 146 83.52 18.99 -22.19
C GLU A 146 84.07 20.29 -21.59
N ILE A 147 84.83 20.14 -20.55
CA ILE A 147 85.63 21.22 -19.95
C ILE A 147 86.94 21.31 -20.66
N PRO A 148 87.24 22.41 -21.42
CA PRO A 148 88.42 22.53 -22.25
C PRO A 148 89.72 22.26 -21.47
N SER A 149 90.66 21.55 -22.08
CA SER A 149 91.95 21.11 -21.44
C SER A 149 92.90 22.28 -21.23
N GLY A 150 92.76 23.43 -21.96
CA GLY A 150 93.63 24.59 -21.88
C GLY A 150 93.33 25.59 -20.76
N LEU A 151 92.30 25.32 -19.88
CA LEU A 151 91.95 26.21 -18.76
C LEU A 151 92.90 26.02 -17.53
N SER A 152 93.09 27.08 -16.77
CA SER A 152 93.75 27.00 -15.47
C SER A 152 93.05 26.06 -14.48
N LYS A 153 93.73 25.61 -13.48
CA LYS A 153 93.17 24.70 -12.47
C LYS A 153 91.93 25.36 -11.71
N GLU A 154 91.98 26.65 -11.46
CA GLU A 154 90.94 27.43 -10.80
C GLU A 154 89.74 27.62 -11.67
N GLU A 155 89.94 27.95 -12.97
CA GLU A 155 88.84 28.10 -13.92
C GLU A 155 88.09 26.75 -14.19
N ARG A 156 88.82 25.66 -14.23
CA ARG A 156 88.21 24.31 -14.29
C ARG A 156 87.33 24.02 -13.05
N ALA A 157 87.94 24.28 -11.86
CA ALA A 157 87.17 24.08 -10.64
C ALA A 157 85.90 24.92 -10.59
N LYS A 158 85.96 26.18 -11.04
CA LYS A 158 84.78 27.06 -11.14
C LYS A 158 83.71 26.50 -12.08
N ARG A 159 84.06 26.07 -13.30
CA ARG A 159 83.11 25.47 -14.25
C ARG A 159 82.47 24.17 -13.74
N VAL A 160 83.24 23.34 -13.04
CA VAL A 160 82.73 22.12 -12.40
C VAL A 160 81.74 22.50 -11.29
N ALA A 161 82.05 23.53 -10.48
CA ALA A 161 81.17 24.01 -9.44
C ALA A 161 79.86 24.55 -10.04
N GLU A 162 79.91 25.43 -11.07
CA GLU A 162 78.73 25.93 -11.76
C GLU A 162 77.85 24.84 -12.39
N ARG A 163 78.44 23.80 -12.96
CA ARG A 163 77.77 22.61 -13.49
C ARG A 163 77.05 21.85 -12.38
N ASN A 164 77.77 21.62 -11.26
CA ASN A 164 77.21 20.90 -10.13
C ASN A 164 76.05 21.68 -9.47
N GLU A 165 76.14 22.99 -9.39
CA GLU A 165 75.06 23.87 -8.93
C GLU A 165 73.82 23.77 -9.82
N LYS A 166 74.03 23.80 -11.15
CA LYS A 166 72.90 23.58 -12.09
C LYS A 166 72.25 22.20 -11.92
N ILE A 167 73.07 21.17 -11.76
CA ILE A 167 72.54 19.82 -11.53
C ILE A 167 71.80 19.73 -10.19
N ALA A 168 72.30 20.38 -9.12
CA ALA A 168 71.58 20.43 -7.86
C ALA A 168 70.23 21.12 -8.01
N LYS A 169 70.20 22.29 -8.70
CA LYS A 169 68.96 23.01 -8.99
C LYS A 169 67.96 22.19 -9.77
N LEU A 170 68.39 21.47 -10.83
CA LEU A 170 67.53 20.57 -11.60
C LEU A 170 66.89 19.44 -10.74
N ARG A 171 67.64 18.93 -9.75
CA ARG A 171 67.15 17.92 -8.80
C ARG A 171 66.10 18.51 -7.86
N ASP A 172 66.36 19.70 -7.35
CA ASP A 172 65.44 20.42 -6.46
C ASP A 172 64.15 20.79 -7.17
N ASP A 173 64.24 21.38 -8.40
CA ASP A 173 63.10 21.72 -9.26
C ASP A 173 62.24 20.47 -9.57
N ALA A 174 62.87 19.34 -9.94
CA ALA A 174 62.19 18.08 -10.21
C ALA A 174 61.51 17.49 -8.96
N SER A 175 62.15 17.65 -7.77
CA SER A 175 61.56 17.24 -6.48
C SER A 175 60.31 18.09 -6.16
N GLU A 176 60.38 19.41 -6.38
CA GLU A 176 59.26 20.31 -6.18
C GLU A 176 58.10 20.01 -7.12
N ASP A 177 58.39 19.77 -8.41
CA ASP A 177 57.35 19.43 -9.41
C ASP A 177 56.69 18.07 -9.12
N LYS A 178 57.43 17.06 -8.67
CA LYS A 178 56.85 15.80 -8.20
C LYS A 178 55.97 15.96 -6.96
N ALA A 179 56.36 16.84 -6.07
CA ALA A 179 55.54 17.17 -4.89
C ALA A 179 54.21 17.84 -5.29
N LYS A 180 54.24 18.74 -6.28
CA LYS A 180 53.03 19.38 -6.84
C LYS A 180 52.09 18.33 -7.46
N VAL A 181 52.63 17.42 -8.31
CA VAL A 181 51.85 16.32 -8.89
C VAL A 181 51.25 15.43 -7.81
N SER A 182 51.99 15.10 -6.77
CA SER A 182 51.48 14.29 -5.66
C SER A 182 50.36 14.97 -4.89
N GLU A 183 50.45 16.27 -4.67
CA GLU A 183 49.44 17.07 -3.97
C GLU A 183 48.18 17.21 -4.82
N GLN A 184 48.33 17.47 -6.13
CA GLN A 184 47.20 17.53 -7.07
C GLN A 184 46.45 16.20 -7.11
N ALA A 185 47.17 15.06 -7.24
CA ALA A 185 46.53 13.75 -7.21
C ALA A 185 45.80 13.45 -5.91
N LYS A 186 46.27 13.95 -4.77
CA LYS A 186 45.54 13.84 -3.49
C LYS A 186 44.24 14.60 -3.50
N VAL A 187 44.22 15.84 -4.00
CA VAL A 187 43.03 16.67 -4.10
C VAL A 187 41.99 16.00 -5.01
N GLU A 188 42.40 15.56 -6.20
CA GLU A 188 41.51 14.87 -7.14
C GLU A 188 40.93 13.59 -6.57
N LYS A 189 41.77 12.76 -5.87
CA LYS A 189 41.31 11.55 -5.18
C LYS A 189 40.25 11.88 -4.10
N GLU A 190 40.42 12.97 -3.38
CA GLU A 190 39.46 13.38 -2.34
C GLU A 190 38.15 13.90 -2.97
N GLU A 191 38.20 14.60 -4.09
CA GLU A 191 37.03 15.00 -4.86
C GLU A 191 36.22 13.80 -5.37
N VAL A 192 36.88 12.78 -5.91
CA VAL A 192 36.26 11.52 -6.32
C VAL A 192 35.59 10.83 -5.14
N ARG A 193 36.24 10.76 -3.97
CA ARG A 193 35.66 10.16 -2.75
C ARG A 193 34.42 10.93 -2.27
N THR A 194 34.48 12.23 -2.23
CA THR A 194 33.37 13.09 -1.77
C THR A 194 32.20 13.03 -2.74
N SER A 195 32.45 13.06 -4.06
CA SER A 195 31.45 12.88 -5.10
C SER A 195 30.75 11.54 -5.02
N ALA A 196 31.50 10.46 -4.87
CA ALA A 196 30.94 9.12 -4.71
C ALA A 196 30.08 9.00 -3.43
N SER A 197 30.54 9.59 -2.33
CA SER A 197 29.79 9.64 -1.06
C SER A 197 28.45 10.37 -1.23
N ARG A 198 28.45 11.54 -1.88
CA ARG A 198 27.23 12.33 -2.16
C ARG A 198 26.25 11.54 -3.07
N LYS A 199 26.76 10.88 -4.11
CA LYS A 199 25.95 10.04 -5.01
C LYS A 199 25.28 8.89 -4.24
N LYS A 200 26.02 8.19 -3.39
CA LYS A 200 25.48 7.10 -2.55
C LYS A 200 24.42 7.59 -1.56
N LYS A 201 24.63 8.76 -0.96
CA LYS A 201 23.68 9.38 -0.04
C LYS A 201 22.35 9.66 -0.77
N ARG A 202 22.41 10.28 -1.96
CA ARG A 202 21.22 10.52 -2.79
C ARG A 202 20.48 9.23 -3.12
N ILE A 203 21.18 8.19 -3.61
CA ILE A 203 20.55 6.89 -3.89
C ILE A 203 19.82 6.33 -2.65
N THR A 204 20.36 6.54 -1.46
CA THR A 204 19.74 6.07 -0.21
C THR A 204 18.52 6.90 0.16
N GLU A 205 18.56 8.21 -0.03
CA GLU A 205 17.47 9.13 0.21
C GLU A 205 16.30 8.87 -0.75
N ASP A 206 16.60 8.78 -2.05
CA ASP A 206 15.62 8.46 -3.09
C ASP A 206 14.90 7.13 -2.81
N ALA A 207 15.68 6.08 -2.47
CA ALA A 207 15.10 4.77 -2.13
C ALA A 207 14.26 4.81 -0.84
N LYS A 208 14.55 5.69 0.11
CA LYS A 208 13.75 5.89 1.33
C LYS A 208 12.44 6.60 1.01
N GLU A 209 12.47 7.62 0.18
CA GLU A 209 11.30 8.38 -0.26
C GLU A 209 10.34 7.47 -1.04
N GLU A 210 10.85 6.72 -2.01
CA GLU A 210 10.05 5.80 -2.82
C GLU A 210 9.40 4.68 -1.97
N ARG A 211 10.09 4.19 -0.92
CA ARG A 211 9.49 3.25 0.04
C ARG A 211 8.36 3.89 0.85
N ALA A 212 8.50 5.15 1.21
CA ALA A 212 7.47 5.88 1.93
C ALA A 212 6.22 6.05 1.04
N ASP A 213 6.41 6.41 -0.22
CA ASP A 213 5.34 6.54 -1.22
C ASP A 213 4.63 5.21 -1.48
N ASN A 214 5.38 4.13 -1.67
CA ASN A 214 4.83 2.78 -1.83
C ASN A 214 3.99 2.37 -0.61
N SER A 215 4.46 2.69 0.59
CA SER A 215 3.73 2.43 1.84
C SER A 215 2.44 3.26 1.95
N ALA A 216 2.49 4.54 1.59
CA ALA A 216 1.34 5.43 1.58
C ALA A 216 0.29 4.97 0.56
N ASN A 217 0.71 4.60 -0.64
CA ASN A 217 -0.16 4.06 -1.67
C ASN A 217 -0.84 2.75 -1.22
N ALA A 218 -0.08 1.81 -0.67
CA ALA A 218 -0.63 0.56 -0.14
C ALA A 218 -1.63 0.80 1.01
N LYS A 219 -1.40 1.80 1.85
CA LYS A 219 -2.35 2.21 2.91
C LYS A 219 -3.63 2.75 2.31
N SER A 220 -3.55 3.65 1.35
CA SER A 220 -4.70 4.24 0.65
C SER A 220 -5.56 3.15 -0.04
N GLU A 221 -4.92 2.21 -0.73
CA GLU A 221 -5.61 1.08 -1.37
C GLU A 221 -6.34 0.19 -0.34
N ARG A 222 -5.71 -0.11 0.80
CA ARG A 222 -6.36 -0.88 1.89
C ARG A 222 -7.54 -0.13 2.51
N GLU A 223 -7.47 1.19 2.62
CA GLU A 223 -8.57 2.04 3.10
C GLU A 223 -9.74 2.00 2.13
N LYS A 224 -9.51 2.08 0.82
CA LYS A 224 -10.53 1.90 -0.23
C LYS A 224 -11.24 0.56 -0.09
N VAL A 225 -10.48 -0.54 -0.03
CA VAL A 225 -11.02 -1.89 0.17
C VAL A 225 -11.86 -1.97 1.45
N SER A 226 -11.45 -1.30 2.53
CA SER A 226 -12.21 -1.25 3.79
C SER A 226 -13.53 -0.51 3.64
N THR A 227 -13.53 0.61 2.92
CA THR A 227 -14.73 1.43 2.68
C THR A 227 -15.72 0.69 1.78
N GLU A 228 -15.24 0.09 0.71
CA GLU A 228 -16.04 -0.73 -0.21
C GLU A 228 -16.66 -1.93 0.51
N LEU A 229 -15.89 -2.62 1.36
CA LEU A 229 -16.42 -3.72 2.16
C LEU A 229 -17.53 -3.26 3.09
N LYS A 230 -17.36 -2.13 3.78
CA LYS A 230 -18.39 -1.58 4.68
C LYS A 230 -19.67 -1.27 3.90
N ALA A 231 -19.56 -0.60 2.77
CA ALA A 231 -20.69 -0.27 1.91
C ALA A 231 -21.41 -1.53 1.40
N ALA A 232 -20.66 -2.52 0.90
CA ALA A 232 -21.23 -3.78 0.41
C ALA A 232 -21.91 -4.61 1.51
N VAL A 233 -21.35 -4.64 2.73
CA VAL A 233 -21.98 -5.33 3.89
C VAL A 233 -23.26 -4.60 4.32
N THR A 234 -23.27 -3.27 4.31
CA THR A 234 -24.48 -2.49 4.61
C THR A 234 -25.56 -2.77 3.58
N ALA A 235 -25.25 -2.73 2.28
CA ALA A 235 -26.19 -3.05 1.21
C ALA A 235 -26.75 -4.48 1.32
N ALA A 236 -25.92 -5.47 1.69
CA ALA A 236 -26.41 -6.83 1.91
C ALA A 236 -27.36 -6.94 3.10
N ARG A 237 -27.17 -6.15 4.15
CA ARG A 237 -28.08 -6.10 5.31
C ARG A 237 -29.39 -5.42 4.97
N GLU A 238 -29.35 -4.34 4.20
CA GLU A 238 -30.55 -3.63 3.73
C GLU A 238 -31.38 -4.51 2.79
N ALA A 239 -30.73 -5.21 1.87
CA ALA A 239 -31.41 -6.17 0.99
C ALA A 239 -32.12 -7.28 1.78
N TYR A 240 -31.47 -7.82 2.82
CA TYR A 240 -32.12 -8.78 3.72
C TYR A 240 -33.32 -8.17 4.46
N LYS A 241 -33.19 -6.93 4.96
CA LYS A 241 -34.29 -6.24 5.63
C LYS A 241 -35.50 -6.09 4.70
N ALA A 242 -35.26 -5.63 3.47
CA ALA A 242 -36.30 -5.50 2.47
C ALA A 242 -36.96 -6.85 2.10
N ALA A 243 -36.14 -7.90 1.93
CA ALA A 243 -36.65 -9.26 1.67
C ALA A 243 -37.51 -9.78 2.83
N LYS A 244 -37.10 -9.53 4.08
CA LYS A 244 -37.87 -9.90 5.26
C LYS A 244 -39.21 -9.15 5.33
N GLU A 245 -39.21 -7.84 5.07
CA GLU A 245 -40.42 -7.01 5.04
C GLU A 245 -41.39 -7.50 3.95
N ASN A 246 -40.87 -7.85 2.77
CA ASN A 246 -41.68 -8.45 1.70
C ASN A 246 -42.30 -9.79 2.10
N LEU A 247 -41.50 -10.68 2.71
CA LEU A 247 -42.00 -11.94 3.25
C LEU A 247 -43.07 -11.73 4.30
N ASP A 248 -42.84 -10.81 5.24
CA ASP A 248 -43.83 -10.47 6.27
C ASP A 248 -45.16 -10.00 5.66
N ALA A 249 -45.12 -9.15 4.62
CA ALA A 249 -46.33 -8.69 3.91
C ALA A 249 -47.03 -9.83 3.17
N THR A 250 -46.25 -10.68 2.44
CA THR A 250 -46.81 -11.80 1.67
C THR A 250 -47.51 -12.80 2.60
N TYR A 251 -46.88 -13.13 3.71
CA TYR A 251 -47.49 -14.08 4.66
C TYR A 251 -48.67 -13.48 5.43
N GLU A 252 -48.68 -12.18 5.67
CA GLU A 252 -49.91 -11.53 6.22
C GLU A 252 -51.08 -11.57 5.24
N GLU A 253 -50.82 -11.41 3.95
CA GLU A 253 -51.83 -11.60 2.90
C GLU A 253 -52.32 -13.06 2.84
N LEU A 254 -51.45 -14.02 2.89
CA LEU A 254 -51.75 -15.46 2.91
C LEU A 254 -52.59 -15.81 4.15
N TYR A 255 -52.24 -15.34 5.32
CA TYR A 255 -53.05 -15.49 6.54
C TYR A 255 -54.46 -14.94 6.34
N GLN A 256 -54.60 -13.80 5.72
CA GLN A 256 -55.94 -13.22 5.50
C GLN A 256 -56.75 -14.06 4.51
N GLN A 257 -56.16 -14.48 3.40
CA GLN A 257 -56.82 -15.28 2.38
C GLN A 257 -57.30 -16.62 2.97
N GLU A 258 -56.44 -17.34 3.69
CA GLU A 258 -56.82 -18.65 4.25
C GLU A 258 -57.84 -18.47 5.40
N PHE A 259 -57.76 -17.41 6.20
CA PHE A 259 -58.76 -17.11 7.21
C PHE A 259 -60.12 -16.84 6.57
N ASP A 260 -60.21 -16.05 5.50
CA ASP A 260 -61.43 -15.70 4.84
C ASP A 260 -62.10 -16.92 4.17
N LYS A 261 -61.28 -17.87 3.59
CA LYS A 261 -61.80 -19.16 3.12
C LYS A 261 -62.45 -19.93 4.25
N ILE A 262 -61.75 -20.18 5.34
CA ILE A 262 -62.28 -20.91 6.51
C ILE A 262 -63.49 -20.20 7.09
N ALA A 263 -63.47 -18.87 7.18
CA ALA A 263 -64.60 -18.08 7.70
C ALA A 263 -65.81 -18.13 6.77
N SER A 264 -65.66 -18.38 5.48
CA SER A 264 -66.75 -18.54 4.57
C SER A 264 -67.48 -19.88 4.76
N GLU A 265 -66.73 -20.94 5.10
CA GLU A 265 -67.25 -22.32 5.25
C GLU A 265 -67.76 -22.58 6.68
N TYR A 266 -67.03 -22.10 7.69
CA TYR A 266 -67.25 -22.45 9.08
C TYR A 266 -67.75 -21.26 9.92
N LYS A 267 -68.75 -20.51 9.47
CA LYS A 267 -69.34 -19.34 10.17
C LYS A 267 -70.00 -19.75 11.49
N ALA A 268 -69.72 -19.00 12.54
CA ALA A 268 -70.41 -19.11 13.81
C ALA A 268 -71.88 -18.76 13.64
N VAL A 269 -72.77 -19.72 13.94
CA VAL A 269 -74.24 -19.47 13.94
C VAL A 269 -74.59 -18.59 15.13
N LYS A 270 -75.08 -17.34 14.89
CA LYS A 270 -75.63 -16.50 15.94
C LYS A 270 -76.82 -17.19 16.61
N LYS A 271 -76.65 -17.73 17.82
CA LYS A 271 -77.83 -18.19 18.61
C LYS A 271 -78.74 -16.94 18.81
N ARG A 272 -79.90 -16.90 18.14
CA ARG A 272 -80.95 -15.92 18.41
C ARG A 272 -81.30 -16.14 19.90
N LYS A 273 -81.00 -15.13 20.76
CA LYS A 273 -81.56 -15.06 22.11
C LYS A 273 -83.11 -14.96 21.91
N ARG A 274 -83.79 -16.07 22.21
CA ARG A 274 -85.27 -16.00 22.41
C ARG A 274 -85.45 -15.07 23.58
N ARG A 275 -85.96 -13.87 23.27
CA ARG A 275 -86.61 -13.01 24.32
C ARG A 275 -87.82 -13.78 24.86
N LYS A 276 -87.80 -14.21 26.11
CA LYS A 276 -88.95 -14.58 26.89
C LYS A 276 -89.56 -13.29 27.41
#